data_c1b3763167d04dcb70cc32e71a4c1a1a
#
_entry.id   c1b3763167d04dcb70cc32e71a4c1a1a
#
_cell.length_a   1.000
_cell.length_b   1.000
_cell.length_c   1.000
_cell.angle_alpha   90.00
_cell.angle_beta   90.00
_cell.angle_gamma   90.00
#
_symmetry.space_group_name_H-M   'P 1'
#
loop_
_entity.id
_entity.type
_entity.pdbx_description
1 polymer ?
#
loop_
_entity_poly.entity_id
_entity_poly.type
_entity_poly.pdbx_seq_one_letter_code
_entity_poly.pdbx_strand_id
1 'polypeptide(L)'
;MALPIMIDCDPGHDDAIALVLALASPELEVKAVTASAGNQTPEKTLRNVLRMLTLLNRADIPVAGGAWKPLMRDLIIADNVHGESGLDGPNLPEPAFSPQNCTAVELMARVLRESREPVT
;
A
#
# COMPACT_ATOMS: atom_id res chain seq x y z
N MET A 1 -9.64 -22.38 0.14
CA MET A 1 -8.37 -21.78 -0.28
C MET A 1 -8.51 -20.26 -0.29
N ALA A 2 -7.49 -19.57 0.17
CA ALA A 2 -7.49 -18.11 0.14
C ALA A 2 -7.27 -17.59 -1.28
N LEU A 3 -8.00 -16.54 -1.64
CA LEU A 3 -7.84 -15.86 -2.93
C LEU A 3 -6.57 -14.99 -2.90
N PRO A 4 -5.60 -15.22 -3.80
CA PRO A 4 -4.43 -14.36 -3.86
C PRO A 4 -4.78 -12.99 -4.44
N ILE A 5 -4.42 -11.95 -3.72
CA ILE A 5 -4.68 -10.56 -4.11
C ILE A 5 -3.43 -9.69 -4.00
N MET A 6 -3.39 -8.63 -4.78
CA MET A 6 -2.51 -7.47 -4.56
C MET A 6 -3.37 -6.26 -4.29
N ILE A 7 -2.88 -5.36 -3.44
CA ILE A 7 -3.60 -4.13 -3.10
C ILE A 7 -2.74 -2.95 -3.55
N ASP A 8 -3.27 -2.12 -4.45
CA ASP A 8 -2.69 -0.83 -4.78
C ASP A 8 -3.54 0.26 -4.14
N CYS A 9 -2.93 1.11 -3.32
CA CYS A 9 -3.66 2.08 -2.52
C CYS A 9 -2.85 3.37 -2.30
N ASP A 10 -3.53 4.43 -1.93
CA ASP A 10 -2.95 5.71 -1.53
C ASP A 10 -3.38 6.07 -0.09
N PRO A 11 -2.90 5.36 0.95
CA PRO A 11 -3.55 5.34 2.24
C PRO A 11 -3.89 6.70 2.82
N GLY A 12 -5.21 6.98 2.80
CA GLY A 12 -5.92 7.80 3.74
C GLY A 12 -6.60 6.88 4.76
N HIS A 13 -7.53 7.42 5.53
CA HIS A 13 -8.18 6.67 6.62
C HIS A 13 -9.02 5.48 6.11
N ASP A 14 -9.64 5.60 4.95
CA ASP A 14 -10.43 4.55 4.32
C ASP A 14 -9.56 3.37 3.85
N ASP A 15 -8.46 3.64 3.17
CA ASP A 15 -7.51 2.60 2.74
C ASP A 15 -6.84 1.91 3.93
N ALA A 16 -6.57 2.64 5.02
CA ALA A 16 -6.06 2.04 6.25
C ALA A 16 -7.01 0.98 6.79
N ILE A 17 -8.31 1.27 6.81
CA ILE A 17 -9.35 0.32 7.21
C ILE A 17 -9.46 -0.84 6.21
N ALA A 18 -9.35 -0.56 4.92
CA ALA A 18 -9.36 -1.61 3.89
C ALA A 18 -8.20 -2.60 4.06
N LEU A 19 -7.00 -2.10 4.39
CA LEU A 19 -5.85 -2.96 4.70
C LEU A 19 -6.10 -3.84 5.94
N VAL A 20 -6.69 -3.28 6.99
CA VAL A 20 -7.07 -4.05 8.19
C VAL A 20 -8.05 -5.16 7.82
N LEU A 21 -9.09 -4.82 7.05
CA LEU A 21 -10.11 -5.78 6.62
C LEU A 21 -9.51 -6.91 5.78
N ALA A 22 -8.70 -6.57 4.78
CA ALA A 22 -8.07 -7.56 3.91
C ALA A 22 -7.16 -8.52 4.68
N LEU A 23 -6.34 -8.00 5.59
CA LEU A 23 -5.40 -8.80 6.37
C LEU A 23 -6.06 -9.61 7.48
N ALA A 24 -7.23 -9.20 7.94
CA ALA A 24 -8.04 -9.94 8.90
C ALA A 24 -8.92 -11.02 8.25
N SER A 25 -9.03 -11.03 6.93
CA SER A 25 -9.90 -11.94 6.17
C SER A 25 -9.16 -13.22 5.80
N PRO A 26 -9.49 -14.38 6.38
CA PRO A 26 -8.81 -15.63 6.06
C PRO A 26 -9.07 -16.12 4.64
N GLU A 27 -10.06 -15.57 3.96
CA GLU A 27 -10.39 -15.83 2.57
C GLU A 27 -9.44 -15.15 1.58
N LEU A 28 -8.62 -14.21 2.05
CA LEU A 28 -7.70 -13.44 1.22
C LEU A 28 -6.24 -13.74 1.58
N GLU A 29 -5.42 -13.87 0.57
CA GLU A 29 -3.97 -13.94 0.72
C GLU A 29 -3.32 -12.73 0.04
N VAL A 30 -2.90 -11.75 0.84
CA VAL A 30 -2.28 -10.53 0.33
C VAL A 30 -0.83 -10.83 -0.08
N LYS A 31 -0.57 -10.84 -1.38
CA LYS A 31 0.74 -11.15 -1.96
C LYS A 31 1.69 -9.95 -2.00
N ALA A 32 1.15 -8.76 -2.14
CA ALA A 32 1.91 -7.51 -2.14
C ALA A 32 0.98 -6.33 -1.89
N VAL A 33 1.55 -5.23 -1.42
CA VAL A 33 0.89 -3.93 -1.33
C VAL A 33 1.73 -2.90 -2.06
N THR A 34 1.12 -2.11 -2.93
CA THR A 34 1.78 -1.01 -3.62
C THR A 34 1.13 0.31 -3.23
N ALA A 35 1.94 1.38 -3.22
CA ALA A 35 1.48 2.69 -2.83
C ALA A 35 1.50 3.64 -4.04
N SER A 36 0.35 4.23 -4.34
CA SER A 36 0.23 5.29 -5.35
C SER A 36 0.07 6.66 -4.70
N ALA A 37 0.40 7.70 -5.46
CA ALA A 37 0.10 9.07 -5.07
C ALA A 37 -1.38 9.37 -5.28
N GLY A 38 -1.93 10.26 -4.47
CA GLY A 38 -3.33 10.67 -4.57
C GLY A 38 -3.77 11.43 -3.34
N ASN A 39 -4.11 10.75 -2.26
CA ASN A 39 -4.44 11.38 -0.98
C ASN A 39 -3.28 12.22 -0.42
N GLN A 40 -2.06 11.80 -0.74
CA GLN A 40 -0.83 12.52 -0.41
C GLN A 40 0.27 12.24 -1.45
N THR A 41 1.44 12.81 -1.23
CA THR A 41 2.61 12.57 -2.07
C THR A 41 3.02 11.09 -2.03
N PRO A 42 3.73 10.59 -3.04
CA PRO A 42 4.15 9.17 -3.11
C PRO A 42 4.94 8.71 -1.89
N GLU A 43 5.82 9.57 -1.35
CA GLU A 43 6.60 9.21 -0.16
C GLU A 43 5.71 9.03 1.07
N LYS A 44 4.73 9.89 1.24
CA LYS A 44 3.82 9.84 2.38
C LYS A 44 2.88 8.64 2.31
N THR A 45 2.32 8.35 1.15
CA THR A 45 1.45 7.18 0.97
C THR A 45 2.22 5.88 1.16
N LEU A 46 3.44 5.78 0.61
CA LEU A 46 4.32 4.64 0.82
C LEU A 46 4.64 4.44 2.31
N ARG A 47 5.00 5.51 2.99
CA ARG A 47 5.26 5.48 4.43
C ARG A 47 4.03 5.02 5.20
N ASN A 48 2.85 5.46 4.82
CA ASN A 48 1.59 5.07 5.46
C ASN A 48 1.30 3.58 5.30
N VAL A 49 1.55 2.99 4.12
CA VAL A 49 1.48 1.54 3.93
C VAL A 49 2.40 0.82 4.91
N LEU A 50 3.67 1.23 4.96
CA LEU A 50 4.67 0.61 5.84
C LEU A 50 4.27 0.73 7.32
N ARG A 51 3.75 1.87 7.74
CA ARG A 51 3.27 2.09 9.12
C ARG A 51 2.07 1.20 9.44
N MET A 52 1.11 1.08 8.53
CA MET A 52 -0.06 0.21 8.72
C MET A 52 0.35 -1.25 8.82
N LEU A 53 1.21 -1.73 7.93
CA LEU A 53 1.69 -3.12 7.98
C LEU A 53 2.57 -3.38 9.22
N THR A 54 3.31 -2.39 9.68
CA THR A 54 4.03 -2.47 10.96
C THR A 54 3.06 -2.62 12.13
N LEU A 55 2.03 -1.77 12.19
CA LEU A 55 0.98 -1.85 13.22
C LEU A 55 0.28 -3.22 13.24
N LEU A 56 0.03 -3.77 12.06
CA LEU A 56 -0.65 -5.07 11.89
C LEU A 56 0.31 -6.27 12.01
N ASN A 57 1.57 -6.03 12.31
CA ASN A 57 2.61 -7.07 12.42
C ASN A 57 2.75 -7.92 11.15
N ARG A 58 2.69 -7.27 9.98
CA ARG A 58 2.76 -7.92 8.67
C ARG A 58 3.92 -7.39 7.82
N ALA A 59 5.10 -7.30 8.43
CA ALA A 59 6.34 -6.95 7.74
C ALA A 59 6.81 -8.01 6.72
N ASP A 60 6.17 -9.17 6.68
CA ASP A 60 6.36 -10.24 5.71
C ASP A 60 5.84 -9.89 4.31
N ILE A 61 4.89 -8.97 4.21
CA ILE A 61 4.27 -8.59 2.94
C ILE A 61 5.19 -7.62 2.18
N PRO A 62 5.57 -7.94 0.93
CA PRO A 62 6.38 -7.03 0.14
C PRO A 62 5.60 -5.76 -0.24
N VAL A 63 6.28 -4.62 -0.14
CA VAL A 63 5.73 -3.29 -0.44
C VAL A 63 6.63 -2.58 -1.45
N ALA A 64 6.05 -1.87 -2.39
CA ALA A 64 6.77 -1.01 -3.31
C ALA A 64 6.00 0.28 -3.60
N GLY A 65 6.74 1.35 -3.87
CA GLY A 65 6.17 2.64 -4.25
C GLY A 65 5.90 2.76 -5.74
N GLY A 66 4.81 3.43 -6.09
CA GLY A 66 4.41 3.73 -7.46
C GLY A 66 5.12 4.96 -8.04
N ALA A 67 4.59 5.43 -9.17
CA ALA A 67 5.11 6.60 -9.86
C ALA A 67 4.88 7.89 -9.04
N TRP A 68 5.75 8.89 -9.29
CA TRP A 68 5.70 10.18 -8.60
C TRP A 68 4.48 11.02 -8.94
N LYS A 69 3.91 10.81 -10.13
CA LYS A 69 2.76 11.57 -10.63
C LYS A 69 2.00 10.77 -11.68
N PRO A 70 0.77 11.18 -12.02
CA PRO A 70 0.05 10.66 -13.18
C PRO A 70 0.84 10.82 -14.49
N LEU A 71 0.55 9.96 -15.47
CA LEU A 71 1.25 9.99 -16.77
C LEU A 71 1.03 11.30 -17.55
N MET A 72 -0.20 11.82 -17.53
CA MET A 72 -0.65 12.90 -18.45
C MET A 72 -0.95 14.23 -17.76
N ARG A 73 -0.93 14.30 -16.43
CA ARG A 73 -1.26 15.52 -15.69
C ARG A 73 -0.36 15.68 -14.47
N ASP A 74 -0.39 16.85 -13.87
CA ASP A 74 0.30 17.11 -12.61
C ASP A 74 -0.41 16.39 -11.45
N LEU A 75 0.36 16.07 -10.42
CA LEU A 75 -0.16 15.49 -9.21
C LEU A 75 -0.96 16.54 -8.43
N ILE A 76 -2.20 16.18 -8.09
CA ILE A 76 -3.04 16.94 -7.16
C ILE A 76 -3.29 16.02 -5.97
N ILE A 77 -2.94 16.46 -4.78
CA ILE A 77 -3.13 15.70 -3.54
C ILE A 77 -4.37 16.18 -2.79
N ALA A 78 -4.92 15.33 -1.93
CA ALA A 78 -6.10 15.59 -1.12
C ALA A 78 -5.74 15.78 0.36
N ASP A 79 -4.73 16.59 0.64
CA ASP A 79 -4.23 16.87 2.00
C ASP A 79 -5.27 17.54 2.90
N ASN A 80 -6.27 18.21 2.31
CA ASN A 80 -7.40 18.79 3.02
C ASN A 80 -8.43 17.77 3.53
N VAL A 81 -8.32 16.50 3.12
CA VAL A 81 -9.26 15.43 3.52
C VAL A 81 -8.66 14.55 4.63
N HIS A 82 -7.42 14.09 4.44
CA HIS A 82 -6.77 13.13 5.34
C HIS A 82 -5.63 13.74 6.17
N GLY A 83 -5.43 15.04 6.07
CA GLY A 83 -4.40 15.79 6.80
C GLY A 83 -3.04 15.74 6.14
N GLU A 84 -2.05 16.35 6.80
CA GLU A 84 -0.71 16.53 6.25
C GLU A 84 0.04 15.20 6.03
N SER A 85 -0.15 14.23 6.92
CA SER A 85 0.46 12.90 6.78
C SER A 85 -0.31 11.97 5.86
N GLY A 86 -1.58 12.28 5.58
CA GLY A 86 -2.55 11.40 4.95
C GLY A 86 -3.28 10.48 5.93
N LEU A 87 -2.79 10.34 7.15
CA LEU A 87 -3.38 9.55 8.25
C LEU A 87 -3.34 10.33 9.57
N ASP A 88 -3.69 11.61 9.52
CA ASP A 88 -3.69 12.45 10.72
C ASP A 88 -4.71 11.96 11.75
N GLY A 89 -4.31 12.00 13.01
CA GLY A 89 -5.11 11.60 14.15
C GLY A 89 -4.43 10.53 15.00
N PRO A 90 -4.35 9.27 14.58
CA PRO A 90 -3.74 8.23 15.40
C PRO A 90 -2.21 8.36 15.43
N ASN A 91 -1.64 7.97 16.55
CA ASN A 91 -0.18 7.87 16.69
C ASN A 91 0.28 6.50 16.20
N LEU A 92 0.52 6.39 14.89
CA LEU A 92 0.98 5.15 14.27
C LEU A 92 2.48 4.91 14.53
N PRO A 93 2.93 3.65 14.61
CA PRO A 93 4.35 3.35 14.78
C PRO A 93 5.17 3.82 13.57
N GLU A 94 6.46 4.03 13.78
CA GLU A 94 7.40 4.18 12.68
C GLU A 94 7.54 2.85 11.91
N PRO A 95 7.80 2.89 10.59
CA PRO A 95 7.99 1.66 9.82
C PRO A 95 9.10 0.79 10.41
N ALA A 96 8.79 -0.48 10.66
CA ALA A 96 9.75 -1.46 11.16
C ALA A 96 10.51 -2.18 10.03
N PHE A 97 10.17 -1.92 8.78
CA PHE A 97 10.79 -2.53 7.62
C PHE A 97 10.81 -1.55 6.44
N SER A 98 11.58 -1.88 5.42
CA SER A 98 11.76 -1.06 4.22
C SER A 98 10.95 -1.60 3.04
N PRO A 99 10.58 -0.74 2.08
CA PRO A 99 10.00 -1.21 0.83
C PRO A 99 11.03 -2.02 0.04
N GLN A 100 10.53 -2.82 -0.91
CA GLN A 100 11.37 -3.53 -1.87
C GLN A 100 12.15 -2.52 -2.72
N ASN A 101 13.36 -2.90 -3.12
CA ASN A 101 14.21 -2.08 -4.00
C ASN A 101 13.77 -2.24 -5.48
N CYS A 102 12.53 -1.92 -5.76
CA CYS A 102 11.91 -1.98 -7.08
C CYS A 102 10.71 -1.03 -7.14
N THR A 103 10.20 -0.78 -8.35
CA THR A 103 8.97 -0.03 -8.53
C THR A 103 7.74 -0.90 -8.23
N ALA A 104 6.58 -0.26 -8.02
CA ALA A 104 5.31 -0.97 -7.86
C ALA A 104 5.01 -1.86 -9.08
N VAL A 105 5.25 -1.37 -10.29
CA VAL A 105 5.04 -2.13 -11.53
C VAL A 105 5.93 -3.39 -11.57
N GLU A 106 7.20 -3.25 -11.20
CA GLU A 106 8.12 -4.39 -11.14
C GLU A 106 7.71 -5.42 -10.10
N LEU A 107 7.24 -4.96 -8.93
CA LEU A 107 6.74 -5.85 -7.88
C LEU A 107 5.50 -6.61 -8.33
N MET A 108 4.52 -5.90 -8.90
CA MET A 108 3.29 -6.51 -9.44
C MET A 108 3.63 -7.55 -10.53
N ALA A 109 4.50 -7.20 -11.47
CA ALA A 109 4.92 -8.10 -12.53
C ALA A 109 5.59 -9.37 -11.98
N ARG A 110 6.42 -9.22 -10.96
CA ARG A 110 7.08 -10.36 -10.29
C ARG A 110 6.05 -11.28 -9.63
N VAL A 111 5.12 -10.72 -8.87
CA VAL A 111 4.06 -11.51 -8.20
C VAL A 111 3.23 -12.28 -9.22
N LEU A 112 2.82 -11.63 -10.32
CA LEU A 112 2.05 -12.27 -11.38
C LEU A 112 2.80 -13.41 -12.09
N ARG A 113 4.10 -13.22 -12.34
CA ARG A 113 4.93 -14.26 -13.00
C ARG A 113 5.21 -15.46 -12.11
N GLU A 114 5.35 -15.23 -10.80
CA GLU A 114 5.66 -16.30 -9.84
C GLU A 114 4.40 -17.03 -9.35
N SER A 115 3.23 -16.45 -9.52
CA SER A 115 1.98 -17.07 -9.11
C SER A 115 1.59 -18.23 -10.04
N ARG A 116 1.15 -19.32 -9.42
CA ARG A 116 0.63 -20.50 -10.14
C ARG A 116 -0.86 -20.41 -10.41
N GLU A 117 -1.53 -19.43 -9.88
CA GLU A 117 -2.96 -19.19 -10.00
C GLU A 117 -3.25 -17.72 -10.31
N PRO A 118 -4.43 -17.39 -10.84
CA PRO A 118 -4.79 -16.00 -11.08
C PRO A 118 -4.74 -15.17 -9.80
N VAL A 119 -4.17 -13.95 -9.88
CA VAL A 119 -4.10 -12.98 -8.79
C VAL A 119 -5.04 -11.81 -9.10
N THR A 120 -5.82 -11.41 -8.13
CA THR A 120 -6.72 -10.25 -8.23
C THR A 120 -6.05 -9.00 -7.67
#